data_82b13979990f0c75e0185bdf01d33f9a
#
_entry.id   82b13979990f0c75e0185bdf01d33f9a
#
_cell.length_a   1.000
_cell.length_b   1.000
_cell.length_c   1.000
_cell.angle_alpha   90.00
_cell.angle_beta   90.00
_cell.angle_gamma   90.00
#
_symmetry.space_group_name_H-M   'P 1'
#
loop_
_entity.id
_entity.type
_entity.pdbx_description
1 polymer ?
#
loop_
_entity_poly.entity_id
_entity_poly.type
_entity_poly.pdbx_seq_one_letter_code
_entity_poly.pdbx_strand_id
1 'polypeptide(L)'
;MDGLVKNFEVTQKEPGLSGAFKSLFSPKKKLVHALKGISFTIQPGELVGFIGPNGAGKTTTLKTLSGLLYPTSGFVEVLEHDPWSRKPEFLKQISLVMGQKNQLWWDLPAVETFELNRAIYEIPTHTYKENLKELVDLLEVEKLLKTPVRKLSLGQRMRMELVAALLHKPQVLFLDEPTIGLDLVAQQKMRDFIYDYNRKNQATILLTSHNMDDLTDLARRVIVINEGKIVFDGALEELINRFAKEKLIKATLSKEGEMEGIEKLGKVKKLSFPQVVLAVPRAACAVAASELLQNFPVDDLTIEEIPIEEVIRKAFKKGSAKLK
;
A
#
# COMPACT_ATOMS: atom_id res chain seq x y z
N MET A 1 14.95 9.63 7.08
CA MET A 1 15.78 9.58 5.88
C MET A 1 15.77 10.92 5.17
N ASP A 2 16.88 11.26 4.47
CA ASP A 2 17.02 12.52 3.78
C ASP A 2 17.72 12.36 2.43
N GLY A 3 17.13 12.96 1.37
CA GLY A 3 17.66 12.98 0.01
C GLY A 3 17.91 11.60 -0.60
N LEU A 4 17.14 10.56 -0.26
CA LEU A 4 17.36 9.19 -0.73
C LEU A 4 17.24 9.07 -2.24
N VAL A 5 18.31 8.65 -2.89
CA VAL A 5 18.37 8.34 -4.33
C VAL A 5 18.67 6.86 -4.54
N LYS A 6 17.94 6.23 -5.47
CA LYS A 6 18.26 4.90 -5.94
C LYS A 6 18.15 4.80 -7.46
N ASN A 7 19.26 4.46 -8.07
CA ASN A 7 19.37 4.19 -9.50
C ASN A 7 19.68 2.71 -9.73
N PHE A 8 19.16 2.16 -10.81
CA PHE A 8 19.46 0.82 -11.29
C PHE A 8 20.04 0.90 -12.70
N GLU A 9 21.11 0.16 -12.93
CA GLU A 9 21.62 -0.08 -14.29
C GLU A 9 20.94 -1.33 -14.85
N VAL A 10 20.17 -1.16 -15.91
CA VAL A 10 19.47 -2.25 -16.60
C VAL A 10 20.08 -2.45 -17.97
N THR A 11 20.56 -3.66 -18.25
CA THR A 11 21.07 -4.00 -19.58
C THR A 11 19.90 -4.15 -20.55
N GLN A 12 19.85 -3.37 -21.61
CA GLN A 12 18.90 -3.54 -22.71
C GLN A 12 19.36 -4.69 -23.60
N LYS A 13 18.59 -5.78 -23.63
CA LYS A 13 18.80 -6.87 -24.59
C LYS A 13 18.10 -6.52 -25.89
N GLU A 14 18.83 -6.47 -26.99
CA GLU A 14 18.25 -6.38 -28.33
C GLU A 14 17.63 -7.74 -28.70
N PRO A 15 16.42 -7.79 -29.28
CA PRO A 15 15.79 -9.06 -29.66
C PRO A 15 16.56 -9.77 -30.80
N GLY A 16 16.56 -11.11 -30.76
CA GLY A 16 17.20 -11.97 -31.75
C GLY A 16 18.61 -12.46 -31.38
N LEU A 17 19.07 -13.53 -32.05
CA LEU A 17 20.34 -14.17 -31.77
C LEU A 17 21.55 -13.24 -32.02
N SER A 18 21.50 -12.41 -33.06
CA SER A 18 22.50 -11.37 -33.35
C SER A 18 22.57 -10.28 -32.28
N GLY A 19 21.42 -9.88 -31.75
CA GLY A 19 21.31 -8.92 -30.62
C GLY A 19 21.88 -9.52 -29.33
N ALA A 20 21.63 -10.79 -29.06
CA ALA A 20 22.19 -11.50 -27.90
C ALA A 20 23.71 -11.57 -27.96
N PHE A 21 24.31 -11.88 -29.12
CA PHE A 21 25.78 -11.88 -29.30
C PHE A 21 26.40 -10.50 -29.14
N LYS A 22 25.76 -9.46 -29.71
CA LYS A 22 26.21 -8.05 -29.57
C LYS A 22 26.16 -7.55 -28.16
N SER A 23 25.12 -7.97 -27.39
CA SER A 23 24.96 -7.59 -25.98
C SER A 23 26.01 -8.23 -25.04
N LEU A 24 26.63 -9.33 -25.43
CA LEU A 24 27.75 -9.97 -24.70
C LEU A 24 29.02 -9.10 -24.72
N PHE A 25 29.32 -8.46 -25.86
CA PHE A 25 30.53 -7.67 -26.05
C PHE A 25 30.35 -6.15 -25.81
N SER A 26 29.13 -5.64 -25.95
CA SER A 26 28.85 -4.20 -25.73
C SER A 26 27.41 -4.00 -25.20
N PRO A 27 27.18 -4.31 -23.92
CA PRO A 27 25.84 -4.15 -23.34
C PRO A 27 25.43 -2.68 -23.27
N LYS A 28 24.35 -2.30 -23.95
CA LYS A 28 23.73 -0.98 -23.75
C LYS A 28 23.09 -0.94 -22.38
N LYS A 29 23.64 -0.15 -21.46
CA LYS A 29 23.09 0.08 -20.14
C LYS A 29 22.13 1.25 -20.16
N LYS A 30 20.95 1.06 -19.58
CA LYS A 30 19.97 2.13 -19.30
C LYS A 30 19.94 2.38 -17.82
N LEU A 31 20.10 3.64 -17.42
CA LEU A 31 19.94 4.06 -16.03
C LEU A 31 18.45 4.29 -15.73
N VAL A 32 17.92 3.58 -14.74
CA VAL A 32 16.55 3.75 -14.24
C VAL A 32 16.60 4.41 -12.88
N HIS A 33 16.08 5.63 -12.79
CA HIS A 33 16.00 6.40 -11.54
C HIS A 33 14.75 5.98 -10.77
N ALA A 34 14.89 5.03 -9.86
CA ALA A 34 13.77 4.51 -9.06
C ALA A 34 13.38 5.45 -7.92
N LEU A 35 14.35 6.11 -7.27
CA LEU A 35 14.13 7.14 -6.26
C LEU A 35 14.98 8.37 -6.60
N LYS A 36 14.40 9.57 -6.46
CA LYS A 36 14.95 10.83 -6.95
C LYS A 36 15.07 11.88 -5.84
N GLY A 37 15.70 11.51 -4.71
CA GLY A 37 15.91 12.41 -3.58
C GLY A 37 14.66 12.54 -2.71
N ILE A 38 14.14 11.43 -2.18
CA ILE A 38 12.99 11.45 -1.28
C ILE A 38 13.44 11.62 0.17
N SER A 39 12.71 12.45 0.93
CA SER A 39 12.94 12.70 2.35
C SER A 39 11.64 12.58 3.13
N PHE A 40 11.64 11.86 4.25
CA PHE A 40 10.55 11.83 5.22
C PHE A 40 11.03 11.28 6.56
N THR A 41 10.25 11.54 7.61
CA THR A 41 10.45 11.00 8.96
C THR A 41 9.16 10.35 9.44
N ILE A 42 9.26 9.19 10.10
CA ILE A 42 8.15 8.48 10.74
C ILE A 42 8.45 8.44 12.23
N GLN A 43 7.47 8.78 13.04
CA GLN A 43 7.61 8.74 14.50
C GLN A 43 7.38 7.32 15.04
N PRO A 44 7.96 6.97 16.19
CA PRO A 44 7.68 5.68 16.85
C PRO A 44 6.17 5.48 17.05
N GLY A 45 5.68 4.26 16.76
CA GLY A 45 4.28 3.88 16.89
C GLY A 45 3.35 4.38 15.77
N GLU A 46 3.82 5.20 14.82
CA GLU A 46 3.00 5.60 13.68
C GLU A 46 2.68 4.42 12.74
N LEU A 47 1.45 4.38 12.25
CA LEU A 47 1.04 3.59 11.09
C LEU A 47 0.87 4.53 9.90
N VAL A 48 1.76 4.40 8.92
CA VAL A 48 1.84 5.29 7.76
C VAL A 48 1.56 4.52 6.47
N GLY A 49 0.61 5.01 5.68
CA GLY A 49 0.35 4.52 4.33
C GLY A 49 1.35 5.09 3.33
N PHE A 50 2.09 4.23 2.60
CA PHE A 50 3.03 4.63 1.57
C PHE A 50 2.48 4.26 0.19
N ILE A 51 1.91 5.22 -0.52
CA ILE A 51 1.06 4.99 -1.68
C ILE A 51 1.64 5.58 -2.96
N GLY A 52 1.36 4.90 -4.06
CA GLY A 52 1.82 5.33 -5.38
C GLY A 52 1.49 4.29 -6.45
N PRO A 53 1.53 4.66 -7.74
CA PRO A 53 1.32 3.71 -8.82
C PRO A 53 2.43 2.64 -8.86
N ASN A 54 2.19 1.58 -9.65
CA ASN A 54 3.22 0.57 -9.88
C ASN A 54 4.46 1.21 -10.51
N GLY A 55 5.64 0.85 -10.01
CA GLY A 55 6.91 1.44 -10.44
C GLY A 55 7.24 2.81 -9.82
N ALA A 56 6.40 3.36 -8.93
CA ALA A 56 6.65 4.65 -8.29
C ALA A 56 7.84 4.66 -7.33
N GLY A 57 8.31 3.49 -6.87
CA GLY A 57 9.44 3.35 -5.95
C GLY A 57 9.08 2.78 -4.57
N LYS A 58 7.82 2.37 -4.33
CA LYS A 58 7.34 1.87 -3.01
C LYS A 58 8.22 0.73 -2.47
N THR A 59 8.23 -0.41 -3.13
CA THR A 59 9.04 -1.58 -2.75
C THR A 59 10.53 -1.26 -2.67
N THR A 60 11.04 -0.38 -3.55
CA THR A 60 12.44 0.08 -3.51
C THR A 60 12.73 0.81 -2.21
N THR A 61 11.83 1.69 -1.76
CA THR A 61 11.94 2.41 -0.48
C THR A 61 11.95 1.44 0.70
N LEU A 62 10.97 0.51 0.78
CA LEU A 62 10.91 -0.46 1.87
C LEU A 62 12.17 -1.33 1.94
N LYS A 63 12.66 -1.81 0.80
CA LYS A 63 13.91 -2.59 0.74
C LYS A 63 15.14 -1.78 1.15
N THR A 64 15.15 -0.49 0.88
CA THR A 64 16.24 0.38 1.32
C THR A 64 16.19 0.59 2.83
N LEU A 65 15.01 0.88 3.39
CA LEU A 65 14.80 1.04 4.82
C LEU A 65 15.09 -0.22 5.63
N SER A 66 14.85 -1.42 5.05
CA SER A 66 15.14 -2.71 5.69
C SER A 66 16.58 -3.20 5.51
N GLY A 67 17.46 -2.43 4.85
CA GLY A 67 18.85 -2.81 4.60
C GLY A 67 19.03 -3.91 3.54
N LEU A 68 18.00 -4.24 2.76
CA LEU A 68 18.08 -5.20 1.65
C LEU A 68 18.60 -4.58 0.36
N LEU A 69 18.58 -3.24 0.26
CA LEU A 69 18.97 -2.53 -0.94
C LEU A 69 19.81 -1.30 -0.58
N TYR A 70 21.04 -1.23 -1.09
CA TYR A 70 21.90 -0.05 -0.93
C TYR A 70 21.35 1.15 -1.71
N PRO A 71 21.36 2.37 -1.14
CA PRO A 71 21.06 3.59 -1.87
C PRO A 71 22.17 3.91 -2.87
N THR A 72 21.87 4.76 -3.83
CA THR A 72 22.89 5.38 -4.69
C THR A 72 23.50 6.59 -3.98
N SER A 73 22.68 7.36 -3.27
CA SER A 73 23.09 8.49 -2.41
C SER A 73 21.96 8.86 -1.44
N GLY A 74 22.24 9.77 -0.52
CA GLY A 74 21.33 10.22 0.53
C GLY A 74 21.58 9.50 1.86
N PHE A 75 20.87 9.92 2.90
CA PHE A 75 21.00 9.40 4.26
C PHE A 75 19.74 8.65 4.67
N VAL A 76 19.91 7.48 5.28
CA VAL A 76 18.81 6.68 5.86
C VAL A 76 19.21 6.18 7.23
N GLU A 77 18.31 6.37 8.17
CA GLU A 77 18.41 5.87 9.52
C GLU A 77 17.09 5.24 9.94
N VAL A 78 17.13 4.09 10.58
CA VAL A 78 15.97 3.39 11.15
C VAL A 78 16.35 2.92 12.54
N LEU A 79 15.60 3.34 13.56
CA LEU A 79 15.91 3.06 14.96
C LEU A 79 17.35 3.42 15.35
N GLU A 80 17.84 4.60 14.91
CA GLU A 80 19.22 5.07 15.15
C GLU A 80 20.32 4.18 14.54
N HIS A 81 19.94 3.29 13.63
CA HIS A 81 20.88 2.42 12.89
C HIS A 81 20.96 2.80 11.42
N ASP A 82 22.15 2.65 10.85
CA ASP A 82 22.35 2.52 9.41
C ASP A 82 21.88 1.13 8.98
N PRO A 83 20.80 1.01 8.14
CA PRO A 83 20.26 -0.28 7.76
C PRO A 83 21.24 -1.22 7.05
N TRP A 84 22.23 -0.66 6.33
CA TRP A 84 23.20 -1.45 5.56
C TRP A 84 24.32 -2.02 6.40
N SER A 85 24.53 -1.50 7.61
CA SER A 85 25.46 -2.09 8.55
C SER A 85 24.99 -3.50 9.00
N ARG A 86 23.68 -3.80 8.80
CA ARG A 86 23.02 -5.10 9.06
C ARG A 86 23.38 -5.68 10.41
N LYS A 87 23.55 -4.81 11.42
CA LYS A 87 23.87 -5.25 12.77
C LYS A 87 22.76 -6.16 13.32
N PRO A 88 23.09 -7.25 14.04
CA PRO A 88 22.09 -8.15 14.63
C PRO A 88 21.04 -7.43 15.47
N GLU A 89 21.45 -6.40 16.22
CA GLU A 89 20.59 -5.58 17.07
C GLU A 89 19.53 -4.86 16.23
N PHE A 90 19.89 -4.34 15.08
CA PHE A 90 18.95 -3.72 14.13
C PHE A 90 18.01 -4.75 13.51
N LEU A 91 18.56 -5.85 12.99
CA LEU A 91 17.77 -6.88 12.29
C LEU A 91 16.74 -7.55 13.21
N LYS A 92 17.02 -7.67 14.52
CA LYS A 92 16.08 -8.17 15.53
C LYS A 92 14.93 -7.21 15.85
N GLN A 93 15.03 -5.96 15.44
CA GLN A 93 14.02 -4.93 15.72
C GLN A 93 13.12 -4.61 14.54
N ILE A 94 13.40 -5.16 13.37
CA ILE A 94 12.63 -4.90 12.15
C ILE A 94 12.05 -6.18 11.56
N SER A 95 10.99 -6.03 10.79
CA SER A 95 10.49 -7.09 9.90
C SER A 95 10.01 -6.52 8.58
N LEU A 96 10.15 -7.29 7.51
CA LEU A 96 9.63 -6.95 6.17
C LEU A 96 8.80 -8.11 5.64
N VAL A 97 7.52 -7.85 5.38
CA VAL A 97 6.60 -8.80 4.74
C VAL A 97 6.29 -8.31 3.33
N MET A 98 6.43 -9.18 2.34
CA MET A 98 6.15 -8.87 0.93
C MET A 98 5.03 -9.77 0.42
N GLY A 99 3.85 -9.22 0.14
CA GLY A 99 2.65 -9.97 -0.24
C GLY A 99 2.82 -10.89 -1.47
N GLN A 100 3.75 -10.54 -2.36
CA GLN A 100 4.02 -11.31 -3.57
C GLN A 100 5.19 -12.30 -3.45
N LYS A 101 5.84 -12.38 -2.30
CA LYS A 101 7.01 -13.25 -2.09
C LYS A 101 6.81 -14.16 -0.90
N ASN A 102 7.05 -15.46 -1.09
CA ASN A 102 7.08 -16.42 0.00
C ASN A 102 8.36 -16.25 0.82
N GLN A 103 8.21 -16.20 2.13
CA GLN A 103 9.29 -16.28 3.11
C GLN A 103 9.26 -17.64 3.84
N LEU A 104 8.10 -18.32 3.82
CA LEU A 104 7.93 -19.66 4.37
C LEU A 104 8.46 -20.73 3.40
N TRP A 105 8.97 -21.81 3.92
CA TRP A 105 9.40 -22.96 3.13
C TRP A 105 8.22 -23.69 2.51
N TRP A 106 8.19 -23.72 1.17
CA TRP A 106 7.03 -24.14 0.37
C TRP A 106 6.54 -25.55 0.67
N ASP A 107 7.48 -26.50 0.83
CA ASP A 107 7.16 -27.91 1.02
C ASP A 107 6.97 -28.33 2.47
N LEU A 108 7.27 -27.46 3.43
CA LEU A 108 7.20 -27.72 4.86
C LEU A 108 5.98 -27.03 5.51
N PRO A 109 5.51 -27.54 6.65
CA PRO A 109 4.58 -26.78 7.51
C PRO A 109 5.22 -25.48 7.98
N ALA A 110 4.40 -24.43 8.14
CA ALA A 110 4.88 -23.11 8.56
C ALA A 110 5.59 -23.15 9.93
N VAL A 111 5.19 -24.06 10.82
CA VAL A 111 5.81 -24.24 12.16
C VAL A 111 7.31 -24.50 12.07
N GLU A 112 7.80 -25.16 11.02
CA GLU A 112 9.24 -25.42 10.83
C GLU A 112 10.00 -24.09 10.59
N THR A 113 9.41 -23.17 9.82
CA THR A 113 9.97 -21.83 9.65
C THR A 113 9.89 -21.02 10.95
N PHE A 114 8.86 -21.20 11.76
CA PHE A 114 8.71 -20.52 13.05
C PHE A 114 9.82 -20.96 14.02
N GLU A 115 10.14 -22.25 14.10
CA GLU A 115 11.24 -22.76 14.91
C GLU A 115 12.60 -22.25 14.42
N LEU A 116 12.79 -22.18 13.09
CA LEU A 116 13.98 -21.56 12.50
C LEU A 116 14.10 -20.09 12.92
N ASN A 117 13.00 -19.32 12.80
CA ASN A 117 12.99 -17.92 13.21
C ASN A 117 13.28 -17.76 14.71
N ARG A 118 12.74 -18.65 15.56
CA ARG A 118 13.10 -18.67 16.99
C ARG A 118 14.61 -18.75 17.19
N ALA A 119 15.28 -19.64 16.44
CA ALA A 119 16.72 -19.81 16.54
C ALA A 119 17.50 -18.61 15.96
N ILE A 120 17.10 -18.10 14.79
CA ILE A 120 17.75 -16.95 14.12
C ILE A 120 17.65 -15.68 14.96
N TYR A 121 16.47 -15.39 15.50
CA TYR A 121 16.23 -14.21 16.33
C TYR A 121 16.59 -14.43 17.80
N GLU A 122 17.09 -15.62 18.17
CA GLU A 122 17.47 -16.00 19.54
C GLU A 122 16.34 -15.77 20.55
N ILE A 123 15.10 -16.12 20.16
CA ILE A 123 13.93 -15.92 21.03
C ILE A 123 13.93 -16.99 22.11
N PRO A 124 13.90 -16.60 23.42
CA PRO A 124 13.81 -17.57 24.50
C PRO A 124 12.58 -18.48 24.34
N THR A 125 12.71 -19.76 24.66
CA THR A 125 11.65 -20.76 24.42
C THR A 125 10.31 -20.41 25.08
N HIS A 126 10.33 -19.81 26.27
CA HIS A 126 9.12 -19.36 26.95
C HIS A 126 8.43 -18.24 26.16
N THR A 127 9.17 -17.17 25.85
CA THR A 127 8.69 -16.02 25.07
C THR A 127 8.17 -16.44 23.70
N TYR A 128 8.88 -17.36 23.03
CA TYR A 128 8.45 -17.91 21.74
C TYR A 128 7.07 -18.59 21.84
N LYS A 129 6.87 -19.44 22.86
CA LYS A 129 5.59 -20.13 23.04
C LYS A 129 4.45 -19.16 23.30
N GLU A 130 4.69 -18.13 24.11
CA GLU A 130 3.69 -17.08 24.38
C GLU A 130 3.35 -16.27 23.13
N ASN A 131 4.38 -15.78 22.41
CA ASN A 131 4.19 -15.00 21.20
C ASN A 131 3.52 -15.83 20.10
N LEU A 132 3.94 -17.09 19.91
CA LEU A 132 3.33 -17.98 18.94
C LEU A 132 1.85 -18.22 19.25
N LYS A 133 1.51 -18.51 20.52
CA LYS A 133 0.11 -18.70 20.93
C LYS A 133 -0.72 -17.44 20.64
N GLU A 134 -0.24 -16.27 21.08
CA GLU A 134 -0.91 -15.00 20.87
C GLU A 134 -1.18 -14.75 19.37
N LEU A 135 -0.17 -14.91 18.51
CA LEU A 135 -0.29 -14.67 17.07
C LEU A 135 -1.16 -15.69 16.35
N VAL A 136 -1.08 -16.96 16.78
CA VAL A 136 -1.92 -18.06 16.25
C VAL A 136 -3.40 -17.83 16.55
N ASP A 137 -3.70 -17.40 17.79
CA ASP A 137 -5.06 -17.08 18.22
C ASP A 137 -5.61 -15.85 17.45
N LEU A 138 -4.81 -14.76 17.40
CA LEU A 138 -5.21 -13.52 16.71
C LEU A 138 -5.43 -13.71 15.20
N LEU A 139 -4.62 -14.55 14.56
CA LEU A 139 -4.69 -14.79 13.11
C LEU A 139 -5.55 -16.01 12.74
N GLU A 140 -6.13 -16.70 13.75
CA GLU A 140 -7.00 -17.89 13.56
C GLU A 140 -6.34 -18.98 12.69
N VAL A 141 -5.06 -19.34 12.98
CA VAL A 141 -4.29 -20.25 12.14
C VAL A 141 -3.90 -21.57 12.81
N GLU A 142 -4.41 -21.87 14.02
CA GLU A 142 -4.04 -23.05 14.81
C GLU A 142 -4.17 -24.36 13.99
N LYS A 143 -5.29 -24.55 13.31
CA LYS A 143 -5.57 -25.75 12.51
C LYS A 143 -4.66 -25.92 11.30
N LEU A 144 -3.96 -24.86 10.90
CA LEU A 144 -3.12 -24.79 9.71
C LEU A 144 -1.63 -25.02 10.01
N LEU A 145 -1.20 -24.96 11.28
CA LEU A 145 0.21 -25.00 11.69
C LEU A 145 1.00 -26.18 11.11
N LYS A 146 0.37 -27.35 11.02
CA LYS A 146 0.97 -28.59 10.51
C LYS A 146 0.71 -28.84 9.01
N THR A 147 0.06 -27.92 8.33
CA THR A 147 -0.22 -28.03 6.90
C THR A 147 0.95 -27.51 6.09
N PRO A 148 1.49 -28.25 5.11
CA PRO A 148 2.52 -27.74 4.20
C PRO A 148 2.09 -26.46 3.51
N VAL A 149 2.97 -25.45 3.44
CA VAL A 149 2.67 -24.11 2.93
C VAL A 149 2.04 -24.13 1.54
N ARG A 150 2.49 -25.04 0.66
CA ARG A 150 1.95 -25.24 -0.71
C ARG A 150 0.46 -25.61 -0.77
N LYS A 151 -0.12 -26.11 0.33
CA LYS A 151 -1.54 -26.52 0.42
C LYS A 151 -2.42 -25.40 0.99
N LEU A 152 -1.84 -24.31 1.43
CA LEU A 152 -2.58 -23.18 1.99
C LEU A 152 -3.12 -22.27 0.88
N SER A 153 -4.30 -21.70 1.11
CA SER A 153 -4.78 -20.60 0.28
C SER A 153 -3.87 -19.38 0.43
N LEU A 154 -3.96 -18.41 -0.48
CA LEU A 154 -3.16 -17.20 -0.41
C LEU A 154 -3.37 -16.46 0.91
N GLY A 155 -4.62 -16.30 1.37
CA GLY A 155 -4.94 -15.67 2.64
C GLY A 155 -4.44 -16.44 3.86
N GLN A 156 -4.56 -17.77 3.84
CA GLN A 156 -4.00 -18.62 4.89
C GLN A 156 -2.48 -18.50 4.96
N ARG A 157 -1.81 -18.51 3.79
CA ARG A 157 -0.37 -18.34 3.70
C ARG A 157 0.06 -16.97 4.22
N MET A 158 -0.62 -15.89 3.82
CA MET A 158 -0.29 -14.54 4.27
C MET A 158 -0.39 -14.40 5.79
N ARG A 159 -1.40 -15.01 6.42
CA ARG A 159 -1.50 -15.05 7.88
C ARG A 159 -0.32 -15.79 8.52
N MET A 160 0.12 -16.90 7.93
CA MET A 160 1.34 -17.61 8.40
C MET A 160 2.63 -16.78 8.20
N GLU A 161 2.75 -16.05 7.09
CA GLU A 161 3.86 -15.11 6.86
C GLU A 161 3.91 -14.03 7.96
N LEU A 162 2.75 -13.50 8.38
CA LEU A 162 2.69 -12.55 9.48
C LEU A 162 3.08 -13.18 10.81
N VAL A 163 2.62 -14.41 11.12
CA VAL A 163 3.09 -15.11 12.32
C VAL A 163 4.61 -15.16 12.31
N ALA A 164 5.22 -15.66 11.22
CA ALA A 164 6.67 -15.76 11.10
C ALA A 164 7.39 -14.42 11.28
N ALA A 165 6.84 -13.36 10.70
CA ALA A 165 7.41 -12.01 10.72
C ALA A 165 7.31 -11.33 12.09
N LEU A 166 6.39 -11.74 12.95
CA LEU A 166 6.06 -11.06 14.21
C LEU A 166 6.49 -11.82 15.47
N LEU A 167 7.01 -13.06 15.35
CA LEU A 167 7.43 -13.89 16.47
C LEU A 167 8.43 -13.21 17.39
N HIS A 168 9.33 -12.39 16.85
CA HIS A 168 10.36 -11.66 17.58
C HIS A 168 9.92 -10.26 18.03
N LYS A 169 8.63 -9.91 17.85
CA LYS A 169 8.02 -8.60 18.22
C LYS A 169 8.82 -7.39 17.73
N PRO A 170 8.96 -7.21 16.41
CA PRO A 170 9.71 -6.11 15.83
C PRO A 170 9.12 -4.75 16.24
N GLN A 171 9.99 -3.74 16.43
CA GLN A 171 9.58 -2.35 16.66
C GLN A 171 9.15 -1.64 15.38
N VAL A 172 9.71 -2.06 14.22
CA VAL A 172 9.35 -1.53 12.91
C VAL A 172 8.93 -2.66 11.98
N LEU A 173 7.76 -2.52 11.39
CA LEU A 173 7.19 -3.47 10.45
C LEU A 173 6.99 -2.81 9.09
N PHE A 174 7.64 -3.35 8.07
CA PHE A 174 7.45 -2.97 6.67
C PHE A 174 6.51 -3.97 6.01
N LEU A 175 5.36 -3.50 5.51
CA LEU A 175 4.36 -4.32 4.84
C LEU A 175 4.23 -3.88 3.37
N ASP A 176 4.68 -4.72 2.45
CA ASP A 176 4.58 -4.45 1.01
C ASP A 176 3.39 -5.19 0.41
N GLU A 177 2.25 -4.50 0.28
CA GLU A 177 0.99 -4.99 -0.27
C GLU A 177 0.45 -6.27 0.43
N PRO A 178 0.24 -6.25 1.76
CA PRO A 178 -0.10 -7.46 2.52
C PRO A 178 -1.49 -8.03 2.23
N THR A 179 -2.38 -7.25 1.61
CA THR A 179 -3.76 -7.65 1.27
C THR A 179 -3.94 -8.09 -0.18
N ILE A 180 -2.86 -8.03 -0.98
CA ILE A 180 -2.94 -8.32 -2.41
C ILE A 180 -3.41 -9.76 -2.68
N GLY A 181 -4.41 -9.89 -3.57
CA GLY A 181 -4.94 -11.19 -3.98
C GLY A 181 -5.74 -11.94 -2.90
N LEU A 182 -6.05 -11.30 -1.78
CA LEU A 182 -6.97 -11.82 -0.78
C LEU A 182 -8.42 -11.50 -1.16
N ASP A 183 -9.35 -12.37 -0.74
CA ASP A 183 -10.78 -12.06 -0.79
C ASP A 183 -11.15 -10.96 0.23
N LEU A 184 -12.34 -10.37 0.09
CA LEU A 184 -12.78 -9.24 0.91
C LEU A 184 -12.78 -9.53 2.41
N VAL A 185 -13.16 -10.76 2.80
CA VAL A 185 -13.20 -11.16 4.21
C VAL A 185 -11.79 -11.28 4.77
N ALA A 186 -10.87 -11.88 4.00
CA ALA A 186 -9.48 -12.02 4.40
C ALA A 186 -8.77 -10.66 4.45
N GLN A 187 -9.09 -9.73 3.53
CA GLN A 187 -8.58 -8.35 3.55
C GLN A 187 -9.01 -7.63 4.83
N GLN A 188 -10.31 -7.70 5.20
CA GLN A 188 -10.82 -7.07 6.41
C GLN A 188 -10.12 -7.62 7.66
N LYS A 189 -10.07 -8.94 7.82
CA LYS A 189 -9.34 -9.57 8.94
C LYS A 189 -7.87 -9.15 9.01
N MET A 190 -7.24 -8.97 7.86
CA MET A 190 -5.85 -8.51 7.78
C MET A 190 -5.71 -7.06 8.26
N ARG A 191 -6.63 -6.17 7.87
CA ARG A 191 -6.66 -4.78 8.34
C ARG A 191 -6.89 -4.71 9.84
N ASP A 192 -7.90 -5.41 10.35
CA ASP A 192 -8.21 -5.46 11.78
C ASP A 192 -6.98 -5.92 12.58
N PHE A 193 -6.33 -6.99 12.12
CA PHE A 193 -5.10 -7.49 12.74
C PHE A 193 -3.96 -6.45 12.75
N ILE A 194 -3.67 -5.80 11.62
CA ILE A 194 -2.60 -4.79 11.51
C ILE A 194 -2.88 -3.61 12.45
N TYR A 195 -4.13 -3.16 12.51
CA TYR A 195 -4.57 -2.08 13.39
C TYR A 195 -4.38 -2.43 14.86
N ASP A 196 -4.88 -3.59 15.27
CA ASP A 196 -4.79 -4.06 16.65
C ASP A 196 -3.34 -4.32 17.08
N TYR A 197 -2.53 -4.88 16.19
CA TYR A 197 -1.11 -5.11 16.41
C TYR A 197 -0.35 -3.80 16.63
N ASN A 198 -0.57 -2.79 15.79
CA ASN A 198 0.03 -1.46 15.95
C ASN A 198 -0.34 -0.86 17.31
N ARG A 199 -1.63 -0.87 17.68
CA ARG A 199 -2.11 -0.29 18.95
C ARG A 199 -1.58 -1.03 20.18
N LYS A 200 -1.60 -2.36 20.15
CA LYS A 200 -1.19 -3.19 21.29
C LYS A 200 0.31 -3.13 21.55
N ASN A 201 1.10 -3.20 20.48
CA ASN A 201 2.56 -3.30 20.57
C ASN A 201 3.28 -1.95 20.35
N GLN A 202 2.56 -0.88 20.01
CA GLN A 202 3.13 0.43 19.63
C GLN A 202 4.19 0.29 18.52
N ALA A 203 4.04 -0.70 17.66
CA ALA A 203 4.96 -0.96 16.56
C ALA A 203 4.80 0.12 15.49
N THR A 204 5.90 0.64 14.97
CA THR A 204 5.89 1.55 13.81
C THR A 204 5.64 0.74 12.56
N ILE A 205 4.63 1.10 11.77
CA ILE A 205 4.26 0.36 10.56
C ILE A 205 4.32 1.26 9.33
N LEU A 206 5.10 0.85 8.33
CA LEU A 206 5.07 1.45 6.99
C LEU A 206 4.41 0.45 6.03
N LEU A 207 3.18 0.77 5.64
CA LEU A 207 2.33 -0.08 4.80
C LEU A 207 2.28 0.46 3.38
N THR A 208 2.65 -0.35 2.38
CA THR A 208 2.28 -0.04 1.00
C THR A 208 0.99 -0.76 0.63
N SER A 209 0.11 -0.05 -0.05
CA SER A 209 -1.07 -0.65 -0.67
C SER A 209 -1.45 0.11 -1.94
N HIS A 210 -2.13 -0.58 -2.83
CA HIS A 210 -2.89 0.01 -3.93
C HIS A 210 -4.41 -0.14 -3.70
N ASN A 211 -4.82 -0.85 -2.65
CA ASN A 211 -6.20 -0.89 -2.18
C ASN A 211 -6.47 0.30 -1.25
N MET A 212 -7.48 1.08 -1.58
CA MET A 212 -7.79 2.29 -0.82
C MET A 212 -8.44 2.02 0.53
N ASP A 213 -9.16 0.91 0.66
CA ASP A 213 -9.73 0.50 1.95
C ASP A 213 -8.64 0.26 2.99
N ASP A 214 -7.47 -0.29 2.59
CA ASP A 214 -6.34 -0.46 3.51
C ASP A 214 -5.85 0.88 4.07
N LEU A 215 -5.94 1.94 3.28
CA LEU A 215 -5.49 3.26 3.69
C LEU A 215 -6.51 3.96 4.58
N THR A 216 -7.80 3.87 4.21
CA THR A 216 -8.88 4.52 4.97
C THR A 216 -9.06 3.89 6.34
N ASP A 217 -8.93 2.58 6.43
CA ASP A 217 -9.13 1.84 7.67
C ASP A 217 -7.90 1.92 8.60
N LEU A 218 -6.70 1.97 8.03
CA LEU A 218 -5.45 1.83 8.80
C LEU A 218 -4.70 3.14 9.02
N ALA A 219 -4.54 3.96 7.97
CA ALA A 219 -3.55 5.03 7.97
C ALA A 219 -4.17 6.41 8.21
N ARG A 220 -3.80 7.07 9.31
CA ARG A 220 -4.12 8.48 9.51
C ARG A 220 -3.23 9.42 8.72
N ARG A 221 -1.99 9.02 8.45
CA ARG A 221 -1.00 9.75 7.64
C ARG A 221 -0.62 8.93 6.42
N VAL A 222 -0.50 9.61 5.29
CA VAL A 222 -0.11 8.99 4.02
C VAL A 222 1.04 9.76 3.39
N ILE A 223 1.98 9.02 2.83
CA ILE A 223 3.06 9.54 1.99
C ILE A 223 2.76 9.06 0.56
N VAL A 224 2.55 10.01 -0.34
CA VAL A 224 2.25 9.74 -1.74
C VAL A 224 3.51 9.87 -2.57
N ILE A 225 3.93 8.77 -3.20
CA ILE A 225 5.09 8.75 -4.10
C ILE A 225 4.65 8.60 -5.56
N ASN A 226 5.24 9.39 -6.45
CA ASN A 226 5.05 9.24 -7.89
C ASN A 226 6.37 9.45 -8.63
N GLU A 227 6.69 8.57 -9.59
CA GLU A 227 7.92 8.62 -10.40
C GLU A 227 9.21 8.84 -9.59
N GLY A 228 9.27 8.22 -8.40
CA GLY A 228 10.42 8.31 -7.50
C GLY A 228 10.53 9.60 -6.69
N LYS A 229 9.46 10.41 -6.61
CA LYS A 229 9.41 11.64 -5.81
C LYS A 229 8.19 11.63 -4.88
N ILE A 230 8.33 12.18 -3.68
CA ILE A 230 7.19 12.43 -2.79
C ILE A 230 6.41 13.63 -3.31
N VAL A 231 5.10 13.43 -3.52
CA VAL A 231 4.18 14.47 -4.01
C VAL A 231 3.24 14.98 -2.91
N PHE A 232 3.11 14.22 -1.83
CA PHE A 232 2.37 14.59 -0.63
C PHE A 232 2.88 13.79 0.57
N ASP A 233 2.91 14.42 1.73
CA ASP A 233 3.15 13.80 3.04
C ASP A 233 2.30 14.55 4.06
N GLY A 234 1.35 13.88 4.71
CA GLY A 234 0.43 14.49 5.65
C GLY A 234 -0.78 13.63 5.98
N ALA A 235 -1.76 14.21 6.68
CA ALA A 235 -2.97 13.51 7.06
C ALA A 235 -3.80 13.08 5.82
N LEU A 236 -4.40 11.91 5.88
CA LEU A 236 -5.26 11.39 4.81
C LEU A 236 -6.45 12.34 4.54
N GLU A 237 -7.03 12.91 5.60
CA GLU A 237 -8.11 13.91 5.47
C GLU A 237 -7.66 15.17 4.72
N GLU A 238 -6.41 15.64 4.96
CA GLU A 238 -5.85 16.77 4.25
C GLU A 238 -5.67 16.46 2.75
N LEU A 239 -5.21 15.25 2.42
CA LEU A 239 -5.13 14.78 1.04
C LEU A 239 -6.52 14.82 0.37
N ILE A 240 -7.54 14.27 1.04
CA ILE A 240 -8.91 14.27 0.55
C ILE A 240 -9.40 15.72 0.33
N ASN A 241 -9.29 16.58 1.33
CA ASN A 241 -9.76 17.97 1.25
C ASN A 241 -9.06 18.77 0.16
N ARG A 242 -7.77 18.50 -0.09
CA ARG A 242 -6.97 19.20 -1.12
C ARG A 242 -7.36 18.82 -2.54
N PHE A 243 -7.75 17.56 -2.76
CA PHE A 243 -7.98 17.03 -4.12
C PHE A 243 -9.43 16.63 -4.40
N ALA A 244 -10.28 16.41 -3.39
CA ALA A 244 -11.71 16.13 -3.53
C ALA A 244 -12.54 17.42 -3.41
N LYS A 245 -12.39 18.33 -4.36
CA LYS A 245 -13.14 19.60 -4.41
C LYS A 245 -14.59 19.45 -4.86
N GLU A 246 -14.96 18.29 -5.36
CA GLU A 246 -16.27 17.95 -5.90
C GLU A 246 -16.88 16.81 -5.08
N LYS A 247 -18.21 16.65 -5.15
CA LYS A 247 -18.98 15.47 -4.72
C LYS A 247 -19.63 14.82 -5.93
N LEU A 248 -20.01 13.57 -5.80
CA LEU A 248 -20.79 12.87 -6.82
C LEU A 248 -22.26 12.87 -6.40
N ILE A 249 -23.13 13.35 -7.28
CA ILE A 249 -24.58 13.13 -7.22
C ILE A 249 -24.88 11.97 -8.15
N LYS A 250 -25.35 10.85 -7.59
CA LYS A 250 -25.86 9.71 -8.34
C LYS A 250 -27.37 9.73 -8.27
N ALA A 251 -28.02 9.72 -9.39
CA ALA A 251 -29.47 9.66 -9.48
C ALA A 251 -29.91 8.48 -10.34
N THR A 252 -31.01 7.84 -9.93
CA THR A 252 -31.72 6.85 -10.71
C THR A 252 -32.99 7.50 -11.25
N LEU A 253 -33.21 7.41 -12.55
CA LEU A 253 -34.35 8.02 -13.23
C LEU A 253 -35.51 7.05 -13.31
N SER A 254 -36.74 7.51 -13.09
CA SER A 254 -37.97 6.72 -13.15
C SER A 254 -38.42 6.44 -14.59
N LYS A 255 -38.02 7.29 -15.54
CA LYS A 255 -38.35 7.13 -16.97
C LYS A 255 -37.26 7.69 -17.86
N GLU A 256 -37.14 7.15 -19.05
CA GLU A 256 -36.27 7.69 -20.10
C GLU A 256 -36.90 8.98 -20.66
N GLY A 257 -36.09 10.02 -20.81
CA GLY A 257 -36.54 11.33 -21.31
C GLY A 257 -35.37 12.23 -21.65
N GLU A 258 -35.70 13.42 -22.19
CA GLU A 258 -34.71 14.44 -22.47
C GLU A 258 -34.03 14.95 -21.21
N MET A 259 -32.69 14.92 -21.22
CA MET A 259 -31.82 15.38 -20.16
C MET A 259 -31.17 16.72 -20.48
N GLU A 260 -31.86 17.54 -21.31
CA GLU A 260 -31.33 18.83 -21.71
C GLU A 260 -31.14 19.74 -20.51
N GLY A 261 -29.98 20.35 -20.40
CA GLY A 261 -29.63 21.24 -19.29
C GLY A 261 -29.04 20.56 -18.04
N ILE A 262 -28.94 19.24 -17.98
CA ILE A 262 -28.34 18.53 -16.84
C ILE A 262 -26.84 18.87 -16.64
N GLU A 263 -26.15 19.21 -17.73
CA GLU A 263 -24.76 19.66 -17.70
C GLU A 263 -24.56 21.01 -17.00
N LYS A 264 -25.63 21.80 -16.82
CA LYS A 264 -25.59 23.06 -16.03
C LYS A 264 -25.48 22.81 -14.54
N LEU A 265 -25.95 21.64 -14.06
CA LEU A 265 -25.93 21.25 -12.67
C LEU A 265 -24.54 20.77 -12.21
N GLY A 266 -23.72 20.27 -13.16
CA GLY A 266 -22.41 19.76 -12.88
C GLY A 266 -21.77 19.02 -14.06
N LYS A 267 -20.55 18.56 -13.84
CA LYS A 267 -19.84 17.78 -14.86
C LYS A 267 -20.43 16.38 -14.96
N VAL A 268 -21.05 16.05 -16.08
CA VAL A 268 -21.59 14.72 -16.35
C VAL A 268 -20.46 13.69 -16.39
N LYS A 269 -20.51 12.69 -15.50
CA LYS A 269 -19.59 11.55 -15.45
C LYS A 269 -20.19 10.32 -16.11
N LYS A 270 -21.49 10.11 -15.92
CA LYS A 270 -22.27 9.05 -16.57
C LYS A 270 -23.66 9.56 -16.85
N LEU A 271 -24.13 9.32 -18.05
CA LEU A 271 -25.50 9.56 -18.48
C LEU A 271 -25.94 8.33 -19.28
N SER A 272 -26.61 7.40 -18.63
CA SER A 272 -27.05 6.13 -19.21
C SER A 272 -28.23 5.63 -18.40
N PHE A 273 -29.44 5.71 -18.97
CA PHE A 273 -30.67 5.27 -18.31
C PHE A 273 -30.50 3.90 -17.68
N PRO A 274 -30.96 3.69 -16.43
CA PRO A 274 -31.62 4.69 -15.56
C PRO A 274 -30.65 5.56 -14.73
N GLN A 275 -29.35 5.47 -14.94
CA GLN A 275 -28.35 6.10 -14.05
C GLN A 275 -27.77 7.39 -14.61
N VAL A 276 -27.72 8.40 -13.74
CA VAL A 276 -27.02 9.68 -13.94
C VAL A 276 -26.00 9.88 -12.83
N VAL A 277 -24.78 10.27 -13.18
CA VAL A 277 -23.73 10.64 -12.22
C VAL A 277 -23.15 11.99 -12.60
N LEU A 278 -23.27 12.95 -11.70
CA LEU A 278 -22.74 14.31 -11.84
C LEU A 278 -21.63 14.54 -10.83
N ALA A 279 -20.53 15.16 -11.25
CA ALA A 279 -19.53 15.70 -10.35
C ALA A 279 -19.81 17.19 -10.14
N VAL A 280 -20.08 17.59 -8.90
CA VAL A 280 -20.53 18.93 -8.53
C VAL A 280 -19.60 19.51 -7.46
N PRO A 281 -19.20 20.80 -7.54
CA PRO A 281 -18.45 21.44 -6.47
C PRO A 281 -19.15 21.29 -5.11
N ARG A 282 -18.39 21.00 -4.04
CA ARG A 282 -18.95 20.76 -2.70
C ARG A 282 -19.94 21.85 -2.26
N ALA A 283 -19.60 23.12 -2.50
CA ALA A 283 -20.44 24.25 -2.13
C ALA A 283 -21.78 24.34 -2.91
N ALA A 284 -21.82 23.80 -4.14
CA ALA A 284 -23.01 23.83 -4.98
C ALA A 284 -23.85 22.54 -4.90
N CYS A 285 -23.39 21.53 -4.17
CA CYS A 285 -23.96 20.18 -4.20
C CYS A 285 -25.43 20.14 -3.75
N ALA A 286 -25.80 20.88 -2.68
CA ALA A 286 -27.18 20.91 -2.20
C ALA A 286 -28.13 21.57 -3.20
N VAL A 287 -27.70 22.65 -3.84
CA VAL A 287 -28.49 23.35 -4.87
C VAL A 287 -28.67 22.47 -6.09
N ALA A 288 -27.59 21.88 -6.60
CA ALA A 288 -27.65 20.99 -7.75
C ALA A 288 -28.53 19.75 -7.51
N ALA A 289 -28.49 19.18 -6.30
CA ALA A 289 -29.36 18.06 -5.93
C ALA A 289 -30.84 18.48 -5.89
N SER A 290 -31.15 19.65 -5.33
CA SER A 290 -32.51 20.19 -5.32
C SER A 290 -33.04 20.45 -6.74
N GLU A 291 -32.25 21.10 -7.58
CA GLU A 291 -32.62 21.35 -8.99
C GLU A 291 -32.80 20.03 -9.78
N LEU A 292 -31.97 19.03 -9.52
CA LEU A 292 -32.10 17.72 -10.15
C LEU A 292 -33.42 17.04 -9.78
N LEU A 293 -33.80 17.05 -8.51
CA LEU A 293 -35.07 16.50 -8.02
C LEU A 293 -36.31 17.26 -8.51
N GLN A 294 -36.19 18.56 -8.74
CA GLN A 294 -37.33 19.40 -9.18
C GLN A 294 -37.58 19.32 -10.70
N ASN A 295 -36.51 19.22 -11.47
CA ASN A 295 -36.59 19.40 -12.93
C ASN A 295 -36.49 18.10 -13.73
N PHE A 296 -36.08 16.99 -13.09
CA PHE A 296 -35.88 15.70 -13.75
C PHE A 296 -36.66 14.58 -13.06
N PRO A 297 -37.04 13.53 -13.78
CA PRO A 297 -37.82 12.40 -13.23
C PRO A 297 -36.92 11.46 -12.42
N VAL A 298 -36.48 11.91 -11.24
CA VAL A 298 -35.60 11.19 -10.33
C VAL A 298 -36.44 10.30 -9.41
N ASP A 299 -36.11 9.01 -9.34
CA ASP A 299 -36.68 8.03 -8.44
C ASP A 299 -35.86 7.91 -7.15
N ASP A 300 -34.54 7.92 -7.27
CA ASP A 300 -33.62 7.88 -6.13
C ASP A 300 -32.41 8.80 -6.36
N LEU A 301 -31.87 9.36 -5.27
CA LEU A 301 -30.72 10.25 -5.31
C LEU A 301 -29.79 9.99 -4.13
N THR A 302 -28.52 9.82 -4.42
CA THR A 302 -27.45 9.67 -3.42
C THR A 302 -26.35 10.69 -3.66
N ILE A 303 -25.87 11.32 -2.59
CA ILE A 303 -24.69 12.21 -2.63
C ILE A 303 -23.53 11.48 -1.98
N GLU A 304 -22.48 11.27 -2.75
CA GLU A 304 -21.29 10.56 -2.29
C GLU A 304 -20.03 11.42 -2.40
N GLU A 305 -19.05 11.11 -1.57
CA GLU A 305 -17.70 11.64 -1.76
C GLU A 305 -17.07 11.05 -3.02
N ILE A 306 -16.14 11.80 -3.64
CA ILE A 306 -15.34 11.21 -4.73
C ILE A 306 -14.56 10.04 -4.18
N PRO A 307 -14.55 8.86 -4.85
CA PRO A 307 -13.73 7.73 -4.46
C PRO A 307 -12.27 8.14 -4.24
N ILE A 308 -11.68 7.65 -3.15
CA ILE A 308 -10.32 8.05 -2.76
C ILE A 308 -9.28 7.70 -3.83
N GLU A 309 -9.55 6.68 -4.65
CA GLU A 309 -8.74 6.33 -5.81
C GLU A 309 -8.66 7.48 -6.83
N GLU A 310 -9.79 8.18 -7.06
CA GLU A 310 -9.82 9.32 -7.96
C GLU A 310 -9.09 10.53 -7.35
N VAL A 311 -9.19 10.70 -6.04
CA VAL A 311 -8.45 11.72 -5.27
C VAL A 311 -6.95 11.52 -5.43
N ILE A 312 -6.47 10.33 -5.19
CA ILE A 312 -5.05 9.95 -5.31
C ILE A 312 -4.58 10.06 -6.76
N ARG A 313 -5.41 9.65 -7.72
CA ARG A 313 -5.09 9.82 -9.15
C ARG A 313 -4.94 11.30 -9.53
N LYS A 314 -5.76 12.19 -8.96
CA LYS A 314 -5.61 13.65 -9.13
C LYS A 314 -4.30 14.15 -8.51
N ALA A 315 -3.89 13.62 -7.35
CA ALA A 315 -2.62 13.95 -6.71
C ALA A 315 -1.43 13.54 -7.58
N PHE A 316 -1.45 12.34 -8.17
CA PHE A 316 -0.41 11.89 -9.10
C PHE A 316 -0.28 12.81 -10.32
N LYS A 317 -1.40 13.18 -10.96
CA LYS A 317 -1.39 14.06 -12.14
C LYS A 317 -0.82 15.44 -11.82
N LYS A 318 -1.15 16.04 -10.67
CA LYS A 318 -0.61 17.35 -10.27
C LYS A 318 0.86 17.29 -9.87
N GLY A 319 1.31 16.19 -9.27
CA GLY A 319 2.71 15.96 -8.99
C GLY A 319 3.56 15.94 -10.27
N SER A 320 3.06 15.29 -11.32
CA SER A 320 3.73 15.27 -12.63
C SER A 320 3.71 16.63 -13.36
N ALA A 321 2.68 17.46 -13.14
CA ALA A 321 2.55 18.78 -13.78
C ALA A 321 3.46 19.87 -13.15
N LYS A 322 3.87 19.74 -11.88
CA LYS A 322 4.85 20.66 -11.24
C LYS A 322 6.30 20.32 -11.60
N LEU A 323 6.54 19.27 -12.37
CA LEU A 323 7.85 18.76 -12.77
C LEU A 323 8.17 19.03 -14.24
N LYS A 324 7.28 19.68 -14.97
CA LYS A 324 7.50 20.32 -16.28
C LYS A 324 7.53 21.82 -16.08
#